data_c0cb7d82fdc306ae2267c382d3f85058
#
_entry.id   c0cb7d82fdc306ae2267c382d3f85058
#
_cell.length_a   1.000
_cell.length_b   1.000
_cell.length_c   1.000
_cell.angle_alpha   90.00
_cell.angle_beta   90.00
_cell.angle_gamma   90.00
#
_symmetry.space_group_name_H-M   'P 1'
#
loop_
_entity.id
_entity.type
_entity.pdbx_description
1 polymer ?
#
loop_
_entity_poly.entity_id
_entity_poly.type
_entity_poly.pdbx_seq_one_letter_code
_entity_poly.pdbx_strand_id
1 'polypeptide(L)'
;IDVSGAHKIYKQKAQNLMKGAAPGDFNQAMMEFGALQCIPKKPICKDCIFNNQCIAFLQAKVSFLPVKAKKVKVKSRYLHFFVLIDEDKNTLLQRREGKGIWQNLYQFPLIETFTKQKHFQKFQLLSLLADLQITSDFVINKWNHEPILQNLTHQNLEINFWIVNLTESTNLKVKRSQI
;
A
#
# COMPACT_ATOMS: atom_id res chain seq x y z
N ILE A 1 -18.47 12.17 -9.82
CA ILE A 1 -17.04 12.34 -9.52
C ILE A 1 -16.18 11.46 -10.43
N ASP A 2 -16.64 10.25 -10.76
CA ASP A 2 -15.86 9.25 -11.53
C ASP A 2 -16.19 9.25 -13.04
N VAL A 3 -16.57 10.39 -13.58
CA VAL A 3 -16.79 10.55 -15.02
C VAL A 3 -15.47 10.90 -15.70
N SER A 4 -15.23 10.32 -16.88
CA SER A 4 -14.06 10.65 -17.69
C SER A 4 -13.96 12.16 -17.90
N GLY A 5 -12.79 12.75 -17.64
CA GLY A 5 -12.58 14.20 -17.74
C GLY A 5 -12.92 15.02 -16.49
N ALA A 6 -13.62 14.47 -15.50
CA ALA A 6 -13.95 15.19 -14.25
C ALA A 6 -12.70 15.72 -13.52
N HIS A 7 -11.58 15.00 -13.62
CA HIS A 7 -10.32 15.42 -13.01
C HIS A 7 -9.85 16.81 -13.52
N LYS A 8 -10.02 17.12 -14.81
CA LYS A 8 -9.64 18.43 -15.36
C LYS A 8 -10.49 19.56 -14.75
N ILE A 9 -11.81 19.32 -14.64
CA ILE A 9 -12.75 20.28 -14.06
C ILE A 9 -12.42 20.55 -12.59
N TYR A 10 -12.19 19.51 -11.81
CA TYR A 10 -11.83 19.65 -10.39
C TYR A 10 -10.47 20.32 -10.20
N LYS A 11 -9.48 19.97 -11.02
CA LYS A 11 -8.17 20.62 -10.99
C LYS A 11 -8.28 22.13 -11.24
N GLN A 12 -9.00 22.51 -12.28
CA GLN A 12 -9.20 23.94 -12.61
C GLN A 12 -9.93 24.68 -11.49
N LYS A 13 -10.97 24.07 -10.91
CA LYS A 13 -11.73 24.67 -9.80
C LYS A 13 -10.86 24.81 -8.55
N ALA A 14 -10.07 23.79 -8.21
CA ALA A 14 -9.13 23.85 -7.09
C ALA A 14 -8.07 24.95 -7.29
N GLN A 15 -7.50 25.05 -8.49
CA GLN A 15 -6.55 26.12 -8.83
C GLN A 15 -7.16 27.52 -8.70
N ASN A 16 -8.43 27.69 -9.10
CA ASN A 16 -9.12 28.96 -8.95
C ASN A 16 -9.38 29.33 -7.48
N LEU A 17 -9.75 28.36 -6.65
CA LEU A 17 -9.95 28.56 -5.21
C LEU A 17 -8.65 28.88 -4.46
N MET A 18 -7.54 28.36 -4.96
CA MET A 18 -6.22 28.54 -4.36
C MET A 18 -5.55 29.88 -4.73
N LYS A 19 -6.13 30.66 -5.64
CA LYS A 19 -5.53 31.94 -6.07
C LYS A 19 -5.32 32.88 -4.89
N GLY A 20 -4.08 33.35 -4.74
CA GLY A 20 -3.67 34.25 -3.64
C GLY A 20 -3.35 33.59 -2.32
N ALA A 21 -3.49 32.27 -2.20
CA ALA A 21 -3.10 31.51 -1.02
C ALA A 21 -1.74 30.80 -1.21
N ALA A 22 -1.03 30.53 -0.13
CA ALA A 22 0.12 29.65 -0.15
C ALA A 22 -0.35 28.22 -0.44
N PRO A 23 0.15 27.55 -1.50
CA PRO A 23 -0.40 26.26 -1.94
C PRO A 23 -0.31 25.14 -0.89
N GLY A 24 0.78 25.12 -0.11
CA GLY A 24 0.96 24.14 0.97
C GLY A 24 -0.11 24.29 2.05
N ASP A 25 -0.28 25.49 2.56
CA ASP A 25 -1.23 25.80 3.64
C ASP A 25 -2.67 25.58 3.18
N PHE A 26 -3.00 25.99 1.94
CA PHE A 26 -4.33 25.76 1.38
C PHE A 26 -4.66 24.27 1.27
N ASN A 27 -3.75 23.47 0.75
CA ASN A 27 -3.95 22.02 0.64
C ASN A 27 -4.07 21.36 2.01
N GLN A 28 -3.23 21.76 2.97
CA GLN A 28 -3.30 21.26 4.35
C GLN A 28 -4.63 21.61 5.00
N ALA A 29 -5.07 22.86 4.89
CA ALA A 29 -6.36 23.32 5.43
C ALA A 29 -7.54 22.54 4.82
N MET A 30 -7.52 22.26 3.51
CA MET A 30 -8.56 21.45 2.86
C MET A 30 -8.60 20.02 3.36
N MET A 31 -7.44 19.42 3.60
CA MET A 31 -7.35 18.05 4.16
C MET A 31 -7.86 18.02 5.60
N GLU A 32 -7.45 18.97 6.44
CA GLU A 32 -7.88 19.06 7.84
C GLU A 32 -9.37 19.36 7.95
N PHE A 33 -9.90 20.25 7.13
CA PHE A 33 -11.34 20.51 7.08
C PHE A 33 -12.15 19.24 6.77
N GLY A 34 -11.67 18.42 5.84
CA GLY A 34 -12.28 17.13 5.52
C GLY A 34 -12.15 16.09 6.64
N ALA A 35 -11.08 16.15 7.41
CA ALA A 35 -10.81 15.22 8.50
C ALA A 35 -11.52 15.59 9.82
N LEU A 36 -11.69 16.88 10.10
CA LEU A 36 -12.17 17.37 11.40
C LEU A 36 -13.62 17.87 11.33
N GLN A 37 -13.99 18.61 10.28
CA GLN A 37 -15.30 19.28 10.16
C GLN A 37 -16.27 18.51 9.26
N CYS A 38 -15.86 18.25 8.01
CA CYS A 38 -16.70 17.63 6.99
C CYS A 38 -16.44 16.12 6.89
N ILE A 39 -16.49 15.42 8.02
CA ILE A 39 -16.23 13.98 8.10
C ILE A 39 -17.30 13.16 7.37
N PRO A 40 -16.94 11.98 6.78
CA PRO A 40 -17.83 11.24 5.86
C PRO A 40 -19.12 10.72 6.47
N LYS A 41 -19.16 10.37 7.75
CA LYS A 41 -20.33 9.72 8.37
C LYS A 41 -21.19 10.63 9.24
N LYS A 42 -20.59 11.59 9.93
CA LYS A 42 -21.28 12.51 10.83
C LYS A 42 -20.64 13.89 10.79
N PRO A 43 -20.76 14.63 9.68
CA PRO A 43 -20.17 15.97 9.57
C PRO A 43 -20.83 16.93 10.55
N ILE A 44 -20.04 17.86 11.09
CA ILE A 44 -20.48 18.87 12.06
C ILE A 44 -21.06 20.07 11.30
N CYS A 45 -22.20 19.88 10.62
CA CYS A 45 -22.74 20.87 9.69
C CYS A 45 -23.26 22.14 10.36
N LYS A 46 -23.81 22.07 11.57
CA LYS A 46 -24.38 23.22 12.27
C LYS A 46 -23.33 24.29 12.57
N ASP A 47 -22.14 23.85 12.98
CA ASP A 47 -21.03 24.71 13.35
C ASP A 47 -20.02 24.90 12.21
N CYS A 48 -20.42 24.55 10.99
CA CYS A 48 -19.56 24.67 9.80
C CYS A 48 -19.58 26.10 9.26
N ILE A 49 -18.40 26.67 9.03
CA ILE A 49 -18.26 28.03 8.46
C ILE A 49 -18.89 28.17 7.06
N PHE A 50 -19.11 27.05 6.38
CA PHE A 50 -19.74 27.01 5.06
C PHE A 50 -21.22 26.62 5.08
N ASN A 51 -21.87 26.51 6.25
CA ASN A 51 -23.24 26.01 6.36
C ASN A 51 -24.25 26.80 5.49
N ASN A 52 -24.09 28.13 5.42
CA ASN A 52 -24.96 29.03 4.65
C ASN A 52 -24.79 28.94 3.13
N GLN A 53 -23.71 28.25 2.66
CA GLN A 53 -23.38 28.10 1.25
C GLN A 53 -23.30 26.64 0.82
N CYS A 54 -23.40 25.73 1.76
CA CYS A 54 -23.24 24.30 1.50
C CYS A 54 -24.52 23.72 0.89
N ILE A 55 -24.49 23.38 -0.39
CA ILE A 55 -25.61 22.76 -1.10
C ILE A 55 -26.13 21.50 -0.40
N ALA A 56 -25.22 20.66 0.09
CA ALA A 56 -25.60 19.43 0.79
C ALA A 56 -26.40 19.71 2.07
N PHE A 57 -26.03 20.73 2.83
CA PHE A 57 -26.72 21.13 4.06
C PHE A 57 -28.05 21.82 3.75
N LEU A 58 -28.04 22.82 2.87
CA LEU A 58 -29.23 23.62 2.49
C LEU A 58 -30.33 22.74 1.86
N GLN A 59 -29.97 21.71 1.12
CA GLN A 59 -30.91 20.79 0.46
C GLN A 59 -31.19 19.51 1.28
N ALA A 60 -30.76 19.43 2.54
CA ALA A 60 -30.89 18.23 3.39
C ALA A 60 -30.33 16.94 2.75
N LYS A 61 -29.27 17.07 1.93
CA LYS A 61 -28.65 15.98 1.17
C LYS A 61 -27.27 15.54 1.71
N VAL A 62 -26.97 15.86 2.96
CA VAL A 62 -25.64 15.56 3.57
C VAL A 62 -25.31 14.07 3.53
N SER A 63 -26.28 13.19 3.71
CA SER A 63 -26.08 11.74 3.67
C SER A 63 -25.87 11.19 2.26
N PHE A 64 -26.27 11.92 1.23
CA PHE A 64 -26.18 11.50 -0.17
C PHE A 64 -25.01 12.14 -0.94
N LEU A 65 -24.43 13.21 -0.41
CA LEU A 65 -23.34 13.95 -1.04
C LEU A 65 -22.06 13.86 -0.21
N PRO A 66 -20.90 13.78 -0.86
CA PRO A 66 -20.69 13.68 -2.32
C PRO A 66 -21.11 12.31 -2.85
N VAL A 67 -21.61 12.27 -4.08
CA VAL A 67 -21.93 11.00 -4.76
C VAL A 67 -20.65 10.18 -4.93
N LYS A 68 -20.62 9.00 -4.32
CA LYS A 68 -19.47 8.09 -4.42
C LYS A 68 -19.71 7.05 -5.49
N ALA A 69 -18.68 6.72 -6.25
CA ALA A 69 -18.70 5.57 -7.14
C ALA A 69 -19.03 4.26 -6.42
N LYS A 70 -19.42 3.26 -7.20
CA LYS A 70 -19.59 1.90 -6.68
C LYS A 70 -18.29 1.44 -6.01
N LYS A 71 -18.40 0.75 -4.89
CA LYS A 71 -17.25 0.18 -4.19
C LYS A 71 -16.46 -0.71 -5.16
N VAL A 72 -15.18 -0.44 -5.31
CA VAL A 72 -14.29 -1.30 -6.07
C VAL A 72 -14.17 -2.64 -5.34
N LYS A 73 -14.18 -3.75 -6.09
CA LYS A 73 -13.94 -5.07 -5.51
C LYS A 73 -12.53 -5.10 -4.92
N VAL A 74 -12.45 -5.35 -3.62
CA VAL A 74 -11.18 -5.49 -2.92
C VAL A 74 -10.60 -6.87 -3.24
N LYS A 75 -9.33 -6.93 -3.65
CA LYS A 75 -8.61 -8.18 -3.94
C LYS A 75 -7.77 -8.56 -2.73
N SER A 76 -7.83 -9.81 -2.30
CA SER A 76 -6.90 -10.35 -1.32
C SER A 76 -5.60 -10.79 -2.00
N ARG A 77 -4.47 -10.48 -1.39
CA ARG A 77 -3.13 -10.86 -1.83
C ARG A 77 -2.37 -11.43 -0.65
N TYR A 78 -1.66 -12.50 -0.87
CA TYR A 78 -0.90 -13.24 0.15
C TYR A 78 0.58 -13.08 -0.16
N LEU A 79 1.27 -12.27 0.64
CA LEU A 79 2.66 -11.91 0.44
C LEU A 79 3.53 -12.69 1.45
N HIS A 80 4.50 -13.41 0.94
CA HIS A 80 5.43 -14.20 1.75
C HIS A 80 6.85 -13.68 1.51
N PHE A 81 7.37 -12.93 2.46
CA PHE A 81 8.73 -12.38 2.43
C PHE A 81 9.71 -13.36 3.05
N PHE A 82 10.83 -13.59 2.36
CA PHE A 82 11.89 -14.49 2.80
C PHE A 82 13.11 -13.67 3.20
N VAL A 83 13.38 -13.65 4.50
CA VAL A 83 14.56 -13.02 5.08
C VAL A 83 15.69 -14.03 5.05
N LEU A 84 16.54 -13.96 4.03
CA LEU A 84 17.71 -14.82 3.88
C LEU A 84 18.80 -14.30 4.81
N ILE A 85 19.37 -15.18 5.61
CA ILE A 85 20.46 -14.86 6.55
C ILE A 85 21.59 -15.85 6.32
N ASP A 86 22.77 -15.37 5.93
CA ASP A 86 23.96 -16.20 5.80
C ASP A 86 24.71 -16.35 7.15
N GLU A 87 25.81 -17.11 7.17
CA GLU A 87 26.63 -17.30 8.36
C GLU A 87 27.24 -15.99 8.88
N ASP A 88 27.56 -15.05 7.99
CA ASP A 88 28.10 -13.74 8.32
C ASP A 88 27.02 -12.73 8.75
N LYS A 89 25.76 -13.18 8.91
CA LYS A 89 24.60 -12.34 9.26
C LYS A 89 24.24 -11.30 8.21
N ASN A 90 24.64 -11.48 6.96
CA ASN A 90 24.19 -10.65 5.87
C ASN A 90 22.79 -11.08 5.42
N THR A 91 22.05 -10.15 4.81
CA THR A 91 20.74 -10.40 4.20
C THR A 91 20.64 -9.80 2.82
N LEU A 92 19.68 -10.27 2.03
CA LEU A 92 19.46 -9.81 0.67
C LEU A 92 18.20 -8.95 0.59
N LEU A 93 18.33 -7.80 -0.06
CA LEU A 93 17.20 -6.97 -0.47
C LEU A 93 17.16 -6.84 -1.99
N GLN A 94 15.96 -6.89 -2.54
CA GLN A 94 15.68 -6.73 -3.96
C GLN A 94 14.86 -5.45 -4.21
N ARG A 95 15.14 -4.74 -5.30
CA ARG A 95 14.30 -3.63 -5.73
C ARG A 95 13.02 -4.18 -6.36
N ARG A 96 11.88 -3.63 -5.99
CA ARG A 96 10.59 -3.98 -6.57
C ARG A 96 10.39 -3.27 -7.90
N GLU A 97 10.52 -3.99 -9.01
CA GLU A 97 10.47 -3.40 -10.37
C GLU A 97 9.06 -3.43 -10.97
N GLY A 98 8.20 -4.38 -10.56
CA GLY A 98 6.84 -4.51 -11.07
C GLY A 98 5.96 -3.30 -10.76
N LYS A 99 5.10 -2.93 -11.71
CA LYS A 99 4.09 -1.87 -11.50
C LYS A 99 3.16 -2.22 -10.34
N GLY A 100 2.84 -1.25 -9.51
CA GLY A 100 1.91 -1.42 -8.39
C GLY A 100 2.37 -0.73 -7.11
N ILE A 101 1.82 -1.18 -5.99
CA ILE A 101 2.22 -0.66 -4.67
C ILE A 101 3.70 -0.94 -4.40
N TRP A 102 4.36 0.02 -3.77
CA TRP A 102 5.77 -0.06 -3.38
C TRP A 102 6.76 -0.23 -4.54
N GLN A 103 6.38 0.13 -5.76
CA GLN A 103 7.29 0.13 -6.90
C GLN A 103 8.54 0.97 -6.58
N ASN A 104 9.70 0.47 -6.98
CA ASN A 104 11.03 1.04 -6.74
C ASN A 104 11.52 1.02 -5.29
N LEU A 105 10.75 0.52 -4.32
CA LEU A 105 11.24 0.28 -2.97
C LEU A 105 12.01 -1.05 -2.89
N TYR A 106 12.92 -1.12 -1.93
CA TYR A 106 13.64 -2.36 -1.62
C TYR A 106 12.79 -3.23 -0.68
N GLN A 107 12.83 -4.53 -0.90
CA GLN A 107 12.11 -5.53 -0.12
C GLN A 107 12.92 -6.81 0.00
N PHE A 108 12.58 -7.66 0.95
CA PHE A 108 13.08 -9.04 0.96
C PHE A 108 12.53 -9.82 -0.25
N PRO A 109 13.20 -10.88 -0.70
CA PRO A 109 12.67 -11.80 -1.69
C PRO A 109 11.22 -12.20 -1.38
N LEU A 110 10.37 -12.23 -2.39
CA LEU A 110 8.92 -12.34 -2.23
C LEU A 110 8.35 -13.44 -3.11
N ILE A 111 7.54 -14.31 -2.52
CA ILE A 111 6.60 -15.16 -3.25
C ILE A 111 5.18 -14.66 -2.96
N GLU A 112 4.45 -14.33 -4.00
CA GLU A 112 3.03 -13.99 -3.90
C GLU A 112 2.17 -15.19 -4.29
N THR A 113 1.16 -15.51 -3.48
CA THR A 113 0.27 -16.63 -3.75
C THR A 113 -1.19 -16.17 -3.88
N PHE A 114 -2.00 -16.95 -4.58
CA PHE A 114 -3.44 -16.67 -4.75
C PHE A 114 -4.29 -17.17 -3.56
N THR A 115 -3.72 -18.05 -2.76
CA THR A 115 -4.38 -18.66 -1.60
C THR A 115 -3.48 -18.61 -0.37
N LYS A 116 -4.08 -18.74 0.82
CA LYS A 116 -3.34 -18.80 2.08
C LYS A 116 -2.40 -20.00 2.10
N GLN A 117 -1.14 -19.75 2.39
CA GLN A 117 -0.13 -20.78 2.59
C GLN A 117 0.27 -20.85 4.06
N LYS A 118 0.11 -22.01 4.66
CA LYS A 118 0.57 -22.27 6.05
C LYS A 118 2.04 -22.72 6.09
N HIS A 119 2.47 -23.41 5.05
CA HIS A 119 3.81 -23.97 4.92
C HIS A 119 4.30 -23.79 3.49
N PHE A 120 5.60 -23.65 3.31
CA PHE A 120 6.24 -23.70 2.00
C PHE A 120 6.96 -25.04 1.83
N GLN A 121 6.78 -25.66 0.66
CA GLN A 121 7.52 -26.86 0.28
C GLN A 121 8.98 -26.49 -0.06
N LYS A 122 9.91 -27.40 0.26
CA LYS A 122 11.34 -27.16 -0.01
C LYS A 122 11.61 -26.76 -1.46
N PHE A 123 10.91 -27.38 -2.43
CA PHE A 123 11.10 -27.09 -3.86
C PHE A 123 10.71 -25.64 -4.26
N GLN A 124 9.71 -25.05 -3.61
CA GLN A 124 9.29 -23.66 -3.90
C GLN A 124 10.39 -22.67 -3.48
N LEU A 125 11.04 -22.96 -2.37
CA LEU A 125 12.15 -22.14 -1.90
C LEU A 125 13.41 -22.37 -2.75
N LEU A 126 13.68 -23.61 -3.16
CA LEU A 126 14.79 -23.91 -4.08
C LEU A 126 14.66 -23.14 -5.40
N SER A 127 13.46 -23.01 -5.95
CA SER A 127 13.24 -22.17 -7.14
C SER A 127 13.59 -20.70 -6.87
N LEU A 128 13.12 -20.13 -5.75
CA LEU A 128 13.48 -18.76 -5.36
C LEU A 128 15.00 -18.59 -5.19
N LEU A 129 15.68 -19.53 -4.52
CA LEU A 129 17.12 -19.47 -4.31
C LEU A 129 17.89 -19.64 -5.63
N ALA A 130 17.42 -20.50 -6.54
CA ALA A 130 17.99 -20.64 -7.87
C ALA A 130 17.91 -19.35 -8.70
N ASP A 131 16.76 -18.68 -8.67
CA ASP A 131 16.58 -17.36 -9.31
C ASP A 131 17.54 -16.31 -8.73
N LEU A 132 17.88 -16.45 -7.45
CA LEU A 132 18.86 -15.62 -6.74
C LEU A 132 20.30 -16.08 -6.94
N GLN A 133 20.53 -17.22 -7.63
CA GLN A 133 21.83 -17.87 -7.81
C GLN A 133 22.48 -18.30 -6.47
N ILE A 134 21.67 -18.74 -5.52
CA ILE A 134 22.08 -19.24 -4.21
C ILE A 134 21.94 -20.77 -4.22
N THR A 135 23.03 -21.49 -3.93
CA THR A 135 23.11 -22.95 -3.95
C THR A 135 23.29 -23.59 -2.57
N SER A 136 23.22 -22.79 -1.51
CA SER A 136 23.41 -23.25 -0.13
C SER A 136 22.24 -24.11 0.37
N ASP A 137 22.51 -25.06 1.25
CA ASP A 137 21.48 -25.64 2.10
C ASP A 137 20.89 -24.62 3.07
N PHE A 138 19.68 -24.88 3.56
CA PHE A 138 18.97 -23.91 4.39
C PHE A 138 18.01 -24.55 5.38
N VAL A 139 17.74 -23.80 6.45
CA VAL A 139 16.65 -24.06 7.40
C VAL A 139 15.66 -22.92 7.34
N ILE A 140 14.37 -23.23 7.19
CA ILE A 140 13.30 -22.24 7.11
C ILE A 140 12.38 -22.31 8.34
N ASN A 141 12.08 -21.15 8.92
CA ASN A 141 11.13 -21.00 10.01
C ASN A 141 10.20 -19.84 9.75
N LYS A 142 8.90 -20.02 10.04
CA LYS A 142 7.96 -18.92 9.99
C LYS A 142 8.21 -17.98 11.17
N TRP A 143 8.35 -16.66 10.90
CA TRP A 143 8.65 -15.67 11.93
C TRP A 143 7.37 -15.20 12.67
N ASN A 144 6.32 -14.85 11.95
CA ASN A 144 5.07 -14.37 12.54
C ASN A 144 4.04 -15.52 12.62
N HIS A 145 3.51 -15.80 13.80
CA HIS A 145 2.47 -16.83 13.99
C HIS A 145 1.22 -16.48 13.19
N GLU A 146 0.71 -15.24 13.38
CA GLU A 146 -0.43 -14.72 12.63
C GLU A 146 0.02 -13.79 11.50
N PRO A 147 -0.69 -13.78 10.35
CA PRO A 147 -0.39 -12.85 9.27
C PRO A 147 -0.55 -11.40 9.70
N ILE A 148 0.34 -10.53 9.23
CA ILE A 148 0.15 -9.08 9.35
C ILE A 148 -0.87 -8.67 8.30
N LEU A 149 -1.97 -8.06 8.74
CA LEU A 149 -3.06 -7.62 7.86
C LEU A 149 -2.91 -6.15 7.55
N GLN A 150 -2.87 -5.82 6.26
CA GLN A 150 -2.86 -4.43 5.79
C GLN A 150 -3.99 -4.21 4.79
N ASN A 151 -4.97 -3.39 5.19
CA ASN A 151 -6.09 -3.03 4.33
C ASN A 151 -5.76 -1.77 3.54
N LEU A 152 -5.77 -1.88 2.22
CA LEU A 152 -5.65 -0.77 1.28
C LEU A 152 -6.99 -0.52 0.59
N THR A 153 -7.14 0.60 -0.11
CA THR A 153 -8.39 0.97 -0.79
C THR A 153 -8.92 -0.11 -1.74
N HIS A 154 -8.02 -0.82 -2.42
CA HIS A 154 -8.37 -1.80 -3.46
C HIS A 154 -7.83 -3.20 -3.20
N GLN A 155 -7.11 -3.40 -2.11
CA GLN A 155 -6.42 -4.65 -1.80
C GLN A 155 -6.38 -4.89 -0.29
N ASN A 156 -6.56 -6.15 0.12
CA ASN A 156 -6.23 -6.63 1.45
C ASN A 156 -4.97 -7.46 1.35
N LEU A 157 -3.95 -7.10 2.09
CA LEU A 157 -2.68 -7.81 2.11
C LEU A 157 -2.63 -8.67 3.37
N GLU A 158 -2.32 -9.95 3.20
CA GLU A 158 -1.91 -10.86 4.27
C GLU A 158 -0.42 -11.10 4.12
N ILE A 159 0.37 -10.65 5.10
CA ILE A 159 1.82 -10.64 5.01
C ILE A 159 2.40 -11.64 6.00
N ASN A 160 3.24 -12.53 5.52
CA ASN A 160 4.01 -13.48 6.31
C ASN A 160 5.50 -13.29 6.05
N PHE A 161 6.30 -13.42 7.11
CA PHE A 161 7.75 -13.43 7.04
C PHE A 161 8.28 -14.81 7.36
N TRP A 162 9.32 -15.21 6.63
CA TRP A 162 10.00 -16.50 6.76
C TRP A 162 11.48 -16.24 6.91
N ILE A 163 12.07 -16.71 8.01
CA ILE A 163 13.51 -16.65 8.22
C ILE A 163 14.14 -17.88 7.57
N VAL A 164 15.07 -17.65 6.67
CA VAL A 164 15.80 -18.67 5.93
C VAL A 164 17.28 -18.54 6.30
N ASN A 165 17.73 -19.41 7.17
CA ASN A 165 19.14 -19.49 7.54
C ASN A 165 19.88 -20.36 6.53
N LEU A 166 20.85 -19.78 5.83
CA LEU A 166 21.75 -20.48 4.91
C LEU A 166 22.90 -21.06 5.70
N THR A 167 23.34 -22.27 5.31
CA THR A 167 24.40 -23.03 6.02
C THR A 167 25.80 -22.67 5.53
N GLU A 168 25.93 -21.81 4.54
CA GLU A 168 27.20 -21.38 3.98
C GLU A 168 27.24 -19.86 3.87
N SER A 169 28.45 -19.28 3.99
CA SER A 169 28.69 -17.87 3.69
C SER A 169 28.48 -17.63 2.20
N THR A 170 27.28 -17.21 1.85
CA THR A 170 26.97 -16.76 0.52
C THR A 170 27.21 -15.25 0.47
N ASN A 171 27.98 -14.79 -0.51
CA ASN A 171 28.18 -13.35 -0.74
C ASN A 171 26.82 -12.73 -1.13
N LEU A 172 25.93 -12.51 -0.14
CA LEU A 172 24.62 -11.86 -0.31
C LEU A 172 24.85 -10.38 -0.61
N LYS A 173 25.46 -10.09 -1.78
CA LYS A 173 25.57 -8.70 -2.25
C LYS A 173 24.21 -8.25 -2.72
N VAL A 174 23.82 -7.06 -2.29
CA VAL A 174 22.66 -6.34 -2.86
C VAL A 174 22.83 -6.36 -4.38
N LYS A 175 22.10 -7.22 -5.08
CA LYS A 175 22.02 -7.17 -6.54
C LYS A 175 21.26 -5.88 -6.88
N ARG A 176 22.01 -4.83 -7.21
CA ARG A 176 21.44 -3.76 -8.00
C ARG A 176 21.11 -4.39 -9.35
N SER A 177 19.83 -4.54 -9.69
CA SER A 177 19.46 -4.81 -11.06
C SER A 177 20.13 -3.72 -11.90
N GLN A 178 20.93 -4.13 -12.87
CA GLN A 178 21.46 -3.22 -13.85
C GLN A 178 20.25 -2.62 -14.59
N ILE A 179 20.21 -1.30 -14.61
CA ILE A 179 19.25 -0.48 -15.36
C ILE A 179 19.47 -0.73 -16.84
#